data_d6a0e5be88870a03d719d12619e7f1d0
#
_entry.id   d6a0e5be88870a03d719d12619e7f1d0
#
_cell.length_a   1.000
_cell.length_b   1.000
_cell.length_c   1.000
_cell.angle_alpha   90.00
_cell.angle_beta   90.00
_cell.angle_gamma   90.00
#
_symmetry.space_group_name_H-M   'P 1'
#
loop_
_entity.id
_entity.type
_entity.pdbx_description
1 polymer ?
#
loop_
_entity_poly.entity_id
_entity_poly.type
_entity_poly.pdbx_seq_one_letter_code
_entity_poly.pdbx_strand_id
1 'polypeptide(L)'
;FKDRRKACDAENKANSEAKEREIIEELDNLIYQDPSKIHDFNDGWVIASEYLSGNVKEKLKYAQTMNIDNKYDRNIEALENVQPEPLDYDEISVKLGSTWIPEDIYHEFCCELLDIPRYSQSRLKIKYAPEINNWLFQASGLYGYGVKNTNTWGTERADALSIIKNTLNLQSITIFDKTADERKVVNPVETANAREKQELIKQEFKEWIWKDEDRRNRLVNLYNEKFN
;
A
#
# COMPACT_ATOMS: atom_id res chain seq x y z
N PHE A 1 1.33 -20.75 71.93
CA PHE A 1 0.10 -20.17 71.34
C PHE A 1 0.37 -18.84 70.61
N LYS A 2 1.16 -17.94 71.13
CA LYS A 2 1.53 -16.65 70.51
C LYS A 2 2.36 -16.82 69.22
N ASP A 3 3.26 -17.81 69.20
CA ASP A 3 4.12 -18.00 68.03
C ASP A 3 3.40 -18.67 66.84
N ARG A 4 2.44 -19.56 67.12
CA ARG A 4 1.55 -20.12 66.06
C ARG A 4 0.63 -19.06 65.42
N ARG A 5 0.18 -18.12 66.23
CA ARG A 5 -0.69 -17.03 65.74
C ARG A 5 0.11 -16.06 64.85
N LYS A 6 1.31 -15.71 65.26
CA LYS A 6 2.23 -14.88 64.43
C LYS A 6 2.62 -15.56 63.13
N ALA A 7 2.85 -16.88 63.13
CA ALA A 7 3.14 -17.62 61.93
C ALA A 7 1.94 -17.66 60.94
N CYS A 8 0.73 -17.87 61.45
CA CYS A 8 -0.50 -17.85 60.65
C CYS A 8 -0.81 -16.46 60.09
N ASP A 9 -0.59 -15.39 60.90
CA ASP A 9 -0.77 -14.01 60.42
C ASP A 9 0.25 -13.64 59.34
N ALA A 10 1.50 -14.10 59.42
CA ALA A 10 2.54 -13.91 58.41
C ALA A 10 2.21 -14.67 57.14
N GLU A 11 1.71 -15.91 57.21
CA GLU A 11 1.31 -16.72 56.07
C GLU A 11 0.09 -16.13 55.35
N ASN A 12 -0.90 -15.63 56.09
CA ASN A 12 -2.04 -14.94 55.52
C ASN A 12 -1.69 -13.64 54.82
N LYS A 13 -0.73 -12.89 55.36
CA LYS A 13 -0.20 -11.68 54.75
C LYS A 13 0.55 -11.98 53.47
N ALA A 14 1.43 -13.00 53.47
CA ALA A 14 2.17 -13.42 52.28
C ALA A 14 1.23 -13.91 51.18
N ASN A 15 0.17 -14.64 51.52
CA ASN A 15 -0.85 -15.09 50.55
C ASN A 15 -1.68 -13.91 49.98
N SER A 16 -1.98 -12.89 50.82
CA SER A 16 -2.65 -11.68 50.34
C SER A 16 -1.78 -10.88 49.37
N GLU A 17 -0.49 -10.69 49.70
CA GLU A 17 0.47 -10.00 48.86
C GLU A 17 0.74 -10.76 47.52
N ALA A 18 0.73 -12.10 47.54
CA ALA A 18 0.86 -12.91 46.36
C ALA A 18 -0.34 -12.77 45.41
N LYS A 19 -1.57 -12.80 45.97
CA LYS A 19 -2.79 -12.57 45.19
C LYS A 19 -2.90 -11.15 44.65
N GLU A 20 -2.47 -10.15 45.40
CA GLU A 20 -2.42 -8.78 44.89
C GLU A 20 -1.45 -8.64 43.69
N ARG A 21 -0.29 -9.30 43.76
CA ARG A 21 0.66 -9.31 42.66
C ARG A 21 0.09 -10.01 41.39
N GLU A 22 -0.59 -11.15 41.56
CA GLU A 22 -1.24 -11.87 40.48
C GLU A 22 -2.33 -11.03 39.82
N ILE A 23 -3.15 -10.33 40.63
CA ILE A 23 -4.18 -9.42 40.11
C ILE A 23 -3.56 -8.22 39.37
N ILE A 24 -2.48 -7.64 39.89
CA ILE A 24 -1.78 -6.53 39.23
C ILE A 24 -1.20 -7.00 37.92
N GLU A 25 -0.56 -8.18 37.87
CA GLU A 25 0.00 -8.75 36.67
C GLU A 25 -1.07 -9.08 35.58
N GLU A 26 -2.23 -9.58 36.01
CA GLU A 26 -3.38 -9.76 35.13
C GLU A 26 -3.93 -8.44 34.58
N LEU A 27 -4.05 -7.41 35.43
CA LEU A 27 -4.50 -6.08 35.01
C LEU A 27 -3.51 -5.41 34.08
N ASP A 28 -2.23 -5.55 34.35
CA ASP A 28 -1.16 -5.02 33.49
C ASP A 28 -1.23 -5.61 32.07
N ASN A 29 -1.64 -6.87 31.93
CA ASN A 29 -1.83 -7.48 30.59
C ASN A 29 -3.12 -7.02 29.88
N LEU A 30 -4.06 -6.39 30.58
CA LEU A 30 -5.32 -5.92 30.02
C LEU A 30 -5.29 -4.48 29.49
N ILE A 31 -4.34 -3.66 29.96
CA ILE A 31 -4.24 -2.26 29.59
C ILE A 31 -2.83 -1.85 29.20
N TYR A 32 -2.72 -0.89 28.28
CA TYR A 32 -1.48 -0.27 27.83
C TYR A 32 -1.61 1.25 27.88
N GLN A 33 -0.52 1.94 28.20
CA GLN A 33 -0.45 3.38 28.05
C GLN A 33 -0.03 3.72 26.61
N ASP A 34 -0.96 4.19 25.80
CA ASP A 34 -0.70 4.62 24.41
C ASP A 34 -0.06 6.02 24.44
N PRO A 35 1.23 6.13 24.11
CA PRO A 35 1.91 7.43 24.18
C PRO A 35 1.35 8.46 23.18
N SER A 36 0.65 8.03 22.13
CA SER A 36 0.03 8.93 21.15
C SER A 36 -1.25 9.59 21.65
N LYS A 37 -1.84 9.05 22.73
CA LYS A 37 -3.09 9.55 23.34
C LYS A 37 -2.87 10.34 24.63
N ILE A 38 -1.62 10.54 25.03
CA ILE A 38 -1.29 11.31 26.25
C ILE A 38 -1.40 12.81 25.95
N HIS A 39 -2.26 13.50 26.69
CA HIS A 39 -2.40 14.96 26.64
C HIS A 39 -2.99 15.47 27.99
N ASP A 40 -3.13 16.77 28.16
CA ASP A 40 -3.38 17.47 29.44
C ASP A 40 -4.48 16.87 30.35
N PHE A 41 -5.43 16.11 29.79
CA PHE A 41 -6.54 15.51 30.52
C PHE A 41 -6.71 14.01 30.30
N ASN A 42 -5.75 13.36 29.65
CA ASN A 42 -5.80 11.94 29.35
C ASN A 42 -4.42 11.32 29.50
N ASP A 43 -4.29 10.35 30.39
CA ASP A 43 -3.06 9.62 30.65
C ASP A 43 -2.76 8.56 29.52
N GLY A 44 -3.61 8.45 28.52
CA GLY A 44 -3.44 7.57 27.37
C GLY A 44 -3.68 6.09 27.66
N TRP A 45 -4.32 5.73 28.77
CA TRP A 45 -4.62 4.33 29.08
C TRP A 45 -5.73 3.78 28.19
N VAL A 46 -5.45 2.64 27.53
CA VAL A 46 -6.37 1.93 26.62
C VAL A 46 -6.33 0.44 26.92
N ILE A 47 -7.42 -0.26 26.62
CA ILE A 47 -7.48 -1.72 26.76
C ILE A 47 -6.60 -2.40 25.72
N ALA A 48 -6.02 -3.57 26.05
CA ALA A 48 -5.10 -4.31 25.22
C ALA A 48 -5.67 -4.61 23.82
N SER A 49 -6.94 -4.99 23.73
CA SER A 49 -7.61 -5.28 22.45
C SER A 49 -7.70 -4.07 21.52
N GLU A 50 -7.78 -2.86 22.05
CA GLU A 50 -7.75 -1.63 21.26
C GLU A 50 -6.30 -1.23 20.91
N TYR A 51 -5.39 -1.33 21.89
CA TYR A 51 -4.00 -0.96 21.68
C TYR A 51 -3.29 -1.86 20.66
N LEU A 52 -3.50 -3.17 20.77
CA LEU A 52 -2.86 -4.20 19.93
C LEU A 52 -3.63 -4.50 18.64
N SER A 53 -4.47 -3.57 18.16
CA SER A 53 -5.23 -3.68 16.92
C SER A 53 -5.15 -2.40 16.10
N GLY A 54 -5.67 -2.43 14.87
CA GLY A 54 -5.61 -1.31 13.94
C GLY A 54 -4.20 -1.10 13.38
N ASN A 55 -3.72 0.14 13.26
CA ASN A 55 -2.39 0.43 12.74
C ASN A 55 -1.29 0.16 13.77
N VAL A 56 -1.01 -1.12 14.01
CA VAL A 56 -0.01 -1.57 14.99
C VAL A 56 1.42 -1.18 14.62
N LYS A 57 1.72 -0.99 13.33
CA LYS A 57 3.04 -0.52 12.86
C LYS A 57 3.32 0.93 13.25
N GLU A 58 2.34 1.79 13.08
CA GLU A 58 2.46 3.20 13.47
C GLU A 58 2.57 3.33 14.99
N LYS A 59 1.77 2.56 15.74
CA LYS A 59 1.85 2.50 17.20
C LYS A 59 3.21 2.02 17.67
N LEU A 60 3.78 0.99 17.04
CA LEU A 60 5.12 0.49 17.37
C LEU A 60 6.18 1.57 17.14
N LYS A 61 6.18 2.18 15.96
CA LYS A 61 7.12 3.28 15.63
C LYS A 61 7.01 4.44 16.61
N TYR A 62 5.78 4.80 17.00
CA TYR A 62 5.55 5.86 17.99
C TYR A 62 6.04 5.47 19.38
N ALA A 63 5.73 4.24 19.83
CA ALA A 63 6.21 3.72 21.11
C ALA A 63 7.75 3.69 21.16
N GLN A 64 8.41 3.23 20.11
CA GLN A 64 9.88 3.24 20.00
C GLN A 64 10.46 4.66 20.07
N THR A 65 9.82 5.62 19.38
CA THR A 65 10.27 7.04 19.39
C THR A 65 10.14 7.67 20.77
N MET A 66 9.09 7.32 21.51
CA MET A 66 8.80 7.87 22.84
C MET A 66 9.41 7.06 23.98
N ASN A 67 10.14 5.98 23.68
CA ASN A 67 10.71 5.07 24.69
C ASN A 67 11.97 5.67 25.34
N ILE A 68 11.75 6.63 26.21
CA ILE A 68 12.79 7.22 27.05
C ILE A 68 12.84 6.41 28.36
N ASP A 69 14.04 6.05 28.80
CA ASP A 69 14.29 5.27 30.02
C ASP A 69 13.53 3.93 30.09
N ASN A 70 13.32 3.29 28.91
CA ASN A 70 12.66 1.97 28.80
C ASN A 70 11.20 1.95 29.27
N LYS A 71 10.54 3.10 29.33
CA LYS A 71 9.18 3.26 29.81
C LYS A 71 8.16 2.45 29.02
N TYR A 72 8.37 2.28 27.72
CA TYR A 72 7.47 1.61 26.79
C TYR A 72 7.98 0.27 26.27
N ASP A 73 8.98 -0.35 26.93
CA ASP A 73 9.52 -1.66 26.51
C ASP A 73 8.43 -2.72 26.40
N ARG A 74 7.56 -2.82 27.39
CA ARG A 74 6.42 -3.73 27.37
C ARG A 74 5.46 -3.47 26.19
N ASN A 75 5.21 -2.20 25.87
CA ASN A 75 4.39 -1.81 24.73
C ASN A 75 5.02 -2.25 23.41
N ILE A 76 6.33 -2.06 23.30
CA ILE A 76 7.11 -2.43 22.11
C ILE A 76 7.06 -3.94 21.93
N GLU A 77 7.40 -4.72 22.95
CA GLU A 77 7.35 -6.19 22.92
C GLU A 77 5.95 -6.71 22.51
N ALA A 78 4.89 -6.17 23.14
CA ALA A 78 3.52 -6.56 22.83
C ALA A 78 3.12 -6.20 21.39
N LEU A 79 3.52 -5.01 20.89
CA LEU A 79 3.25 -4.57 19.52
C LEU A 79 4.08 -5.35 18.48
N GLU A 80 5.30 -5.75 18.79
CA GLU A 80 6.13 -6.61 17.93
C GLU A 80 5.49 -8.00 17.75
N ASN A 81 4.92 -8.56 18.80
CA ASN A 81 4.26 -9.86 18.79
C ASN A 81 2.95 -9.90 17.96
N VAL A 82 2.34 -8.75 17.72
CA VAL A 82 1.09 -8.64 16.94
C VAL A 82 1.27 -8.02 15.57
N GLN A 83 2.53 -7.80 15.14
CA GLN A 83 2.79 -7.35 13.77
C GLN A 83 2.28 -8.37 12.77
N PRO A 84 1.59 -7.96 11.71
CA PRO A 84 1.21 -8.86 10.64
C PRO A 84 2.46 -9.39 9.93
N GLU A 85 2.40 -10.63 9.47
CA GLU A 85 3.46 -11.20 8.63
C GLU A 85 3.55 -10.40 7.32
N PRO A 86 4.75 -10.00 6.88
CA PRO A 86 4.92 -9.31 5.62
C PRO A 86 4.44 -10.17 4.45
N LEU A 87 3.62 -9.60 3.58
CA LEU A 87 3.22 -10.25 2.33
C LEU A 87 4.40 -10.32 1.35
N ASP A 88 4.52 -11.43 0.62
CA ASP A 88 5.47 -11.56 -0.47
C ASP A 88 4.85 -11.03 -1.79
N TYR A 89 5.68 -10.87 -2.83
CA TYR A 89 5.27 -10.27 -4.10
C TYR A 89 4.15 -11.03 -4.82
N ASP A 90 4.06 -12.36 -4.65
CA ASP A 90 3.05 -13.22 -5.25
C ASP A 90 1.67 -13.11 -4.54
N GLU A 91 1.65 -12.63 -3.29
CA GLU A 91 0.45 -12.35 -2.52
C GLU A 91 -0.09 -10.94 -2.80
N ILE A 92 0.73 -10.04 -3.37
CA ILE A 92 0.36 -8.66 -3.64
C ILE A 92 -0.30 -8.52 -5.01
N SER A 93 -1.59 -8.21 -5.02
CA SER A 93 -2.30 -7.95 -6.27
C SER A 93 -1.98 -6.58 -6.85
N VAL A 94 -1.46 -6.57 -8.09
CA VAL A 94 -1.13 -5.34 -8.82
C VAL A 94 -2.07 -5.12 -10.00
N LYS A 95 -2.42 -3.85 -10.23
CA LYS A 95 -3.20 -3.41 -11.39
C LYS A 95 -2.58 -2.15 -11.98
N LEU A 96 -2.54 -2.07 -13.30
CA LEU A 96 -2.13 -0.84 -13.99
C LEU A 96 -3.13 0.28 -13.62
N GLY A 97 -2.63 1.36 -12.98
CA GLY A 97 -3.43 2.45 -12.45
C GLY A 97 -3.62 2.45 -10.93
N SER A 98 -3.08 1.48 -10.20
CA SER A 98 -3.09 1.46 -8.73
C SER A 98 -2.33 2.67 -8.17
N THR A 99 -2.98 3.44 -7.29
CA THR A 99 -2.43 4.72 -6.77
C THR A 99 -1.31 4.55 -5.74
N TRP A 100 -1.11 3.34 -5.24
CA TRP A 100 -0.02 3.04 -4.31
C TRP A 100 1.32 2.81 -5.01
N ILE A 101 1.28 2.45 -6.30
CA ILE A 101 2.48 2.24 -7.12
C ILE A 101 3.05 3.61 -7.52
N PRO A 102 4.36 3.85 -7.30
CA PRO A 102 4.98 5.12 -7.64
C PRO A 102 4.92 5.49 -9.13
N GLU A 103 4.86 6.77 -9.42
CA GLU A 103 4.75 7.34 -10.77
C GLU A 103 5.91 6.94 -11.68
N ASP A 104 7.12 6.84 -11.12
CA ASP A 104 8.35 6.44 -11.82
C ASP A 104 8.28 5.01 -12.36
N ILE A 105 7.59 4.10 -11.67
CA ILE A 105 7.38 2.73 -12.12
C ILE A 105 6.52 2.70 -13.38
N TYR A 106 5.46 3.49 -13.44
CA TYR A 106 4.63 3.60 -14.66
C TYR A 106 5.39 4.24 -15.81
N HIS A 107 6.24 5.23 -15.52
CA HIS A 107 7.09 5.85 -16.52
C HIS A 107 8.10 4.83 -17.09
N GLU A 108 8.78 4.08 -16.21
CA GLU A 108 9.73 3.03 -16.58
C GLU A 108 9.05 1.95 -17.43
N PHE A 109 7.88 1.45 -16.99
CA PHE A 109 7.09 0.49 -17.76
C PHE A 109 6.80 0.96 -19.18
N CYS A 110 6.29 2.17 -19.35
CA CYS A 110 5.99 2.71 -20.67
C CYS A 110 7.24 2.85 -21.53
N CYS A 111 8.36 3.28 -20.93
CA CYS A 111 9.63 3.43 -21.67
C CYS A 111 10.17 2.10 -22.16
N GLU A 112 10.12 1.06 -21.36
CA GLU A 112 10.58 -0.28 -21.73
C GLU A 112 9.61 -0.96 -22.71
N LEU A 113 8.32 -0.93 -22.43
CA LEU A 113 7.29 -1.55 -23.27
C LEU A 113 7.35 -1.04 -24.72
N LEU A 114 7.56 0.27 -24.88
CA LEU A 114 7.48 0.94 -26.18
C LEU A 114 8.84 1.25 -26.79
N ASP A 115 9.96 0.82 -26.16
CA ASP A 115 11.33 1.16 -26.54
C ASP A 115 11.53 2.66 -26.75
N ILE A 116 11.04 3.48 -25.79
CA ILE A 116 11.20 4.93 -25.89
C ILE A 116 12.68 5.29 -25.70
N PRO A 117 13.32 5.91 -26.72
CA PRO A 117 14.74 6.30 -26.61
C PRO A 117 15.00 7.23 -25.43
N ARG A 118 16.14 7.09 -24.76
CA ARG A 118 16.50 7.89 -23.56
C ARG A 118 16.34 9.39 -23.76
N TYR A 119 16.71 9.92 -24.92
CA TYR A 119 16.58 11.36 -25.25
C TYR A 119 15.12 11.83 -25.39
N SER A 120 14.17 10.90 -25.51
CA SER A 120 12.73 11.18 -25.63
C SER A 120 11.95 10.88 -24.37
N GLN A 121 12.51 10.16 -23.39
CA GLN A 121 11.80 9.74 -22.17
C GLN A 121 11.30 10.94 -21.34
N SER A 122 12.01 12.05 -21.33
CA SER A 122 11.58 13.28 -20.63
C SER A 122 10.29 13.91 -21.20
N ARG A 123 9.86 13.49 -22.39
CA ARG A 123 8.60 13.93 -23.03
C ARG A 123 7.39 13.16 -22.50
N LEU A 124 7.61 12.01 -21.86
CA LEU A 124 6.58 11.25 -21.17
C LEU A 124 6.53 11.71 -19.72
N LYS A 125 5.37 12.17 -19.27
CA LYS A 125 5.13 12.58 -17.89
C LYS A 125 3.87 11.89 -17.40
N ILE A 126 4.00 11.15 -16.32
CA ILE A 126 2.90 10.45 -15.67
C ILE A 126 2.88 10.93 -14.22
N LYS A 127 1.75 11.43 -13.77
CA LYS A 127 1.60 11.97 -12.42
C LYS A 127 0.19 11.69 -11.90
N TYR A 128 0.08 11.25 -10.67
CA TYR A 128 -1.21 11.13 -10.01
C TYR A 128 -1.63 12.46 -9.38
N ALA A 129 -2.87 12.88 -9.63
CA ALA A 129 -3.48 14.05 -9.04
C ALA A 129 -4.59 13.64 -8.08
N PRO A 130 -4.30 13.57 -6.76
CA PRO A 130 -5.26 13.09 -5.76
C PRO A 130 -6.51 13.96 -5.65
N GLU A 131 -6.40 15.27 -5.95
CA GLU A 131 -7.50 16.24 -5.86
C GLU A 131 -8.65 15.90 -6.82
N ILE A 132 -8.32 15.28 -7.96
CA ILE A 132 -9.30 14.88 -8.99
C ILE A 132 -9.37 13.36 -9.16
N ASN A 133 -8.63 12.61 -8.33
CA ASN A 133 -8.52 11.15 -8.36
C ASN A 133 -8.23 10.63 -9.79
N ASN A 134 -7.23 11.22 -10.44
CA ASN A 134 -6.94 10.94 -11.86
C ASN A 134 -5.44 10.94 -12.15
N TRP A 135 -5.03 10.08 -13.09
CA TRP A 135 -3.68 10.07 -13.62
C TRP A 135 -3.53 11.09 -14.75
N LEU A 136 -2.68 12.06 -14.54
CA LEU A 136 -2.26 13.01 -15.58
C LEU A 136 -1.20 12.32 -16.44
N PHE A 137 -1.50 12.17 -17.73
CA PHE A 137 -0.65 11.48 -18.68
C PHE A 137 -0.36 12.39 -19.86
N GLN A 138 0.90 12.77 -20.04
CA GLN A 138 1.38 13.61 -21.12
C GLN A 138 2.52 12.92 -21.86
N ALA A 139 2.42 12.81 -23.17
CA ALA A 139 3.39 12.13 -24.04
C ALA A 139 3.65 12.99 -25.28
N SER A 140 4.24 14.17 -25.10
CA SER A 140 4.41 15.18 -26.15
C SER A 140 5.29 14.69 -27.30
N GLY A 141 4.72 14.56 -28.51
CA GLY A 141 5.44 14.10 -29.72
C GLY A 141 5.79 12.61 -29.71
N LEU A 142 5.19 11.80 -28.84
CA LEU A 142 5.35 10.35 -28.80
C LEU A 142 4.13 9.61 -29.35
N TYR A 143 2.97 10.26 -29.38
CA TYR A 143 1.75 9.66 -29.95
C TYR A 143 1.95 9.32 -31.43
N GLY A 144 1.50 8.14 -31.85
CA GLY A 144 1.63 7.67 -33.21
C GLY A 144 3.07 7.37 -33.68
N TYR A 145 4.06 7.42 -32.77
CA TYR A 145 5.46 7.18 -33.11
C TYR A 145 5.95 5.82 -32.60
N GLY A 146 6.64 5.08 -33.48
CA GLY A 146 7.25 3.78 -33.17
C GLY A 146 6.33 2.58 -33.41
N VAL A 147 6.90 1.52 -33.98
CA VAL A 147 6.16 0.28 -34.32
C VAL A 147 5.53 -0.37 -33.09
N LYS A 148 6.24 -0.39 -31.96
CA LYS A 148 5.68 -0.95 -30.72
C LYS A 148 4.46 -0.17 -30.25
N ASN A 149 4.48 1.16 -30.38
CA ASN A 149 3.36 2.01 -29.98
C ASN A 149 2.14 1.89 -30.92
N THR A 150 2.36 1.77 -32.23
CA THR A 150 1.26 1.80 -33.21
C THR A 150 0.72 0.43 -33.61
N ASN A 151 1.55 -0.63 -33.53
CA ASN A 151 1.17 -1.96 -34.02
C ASN A 151 1.26 -3.04 -32.95
N THR A 152 2.40 -3.16 -32.24
CA THR A 152 2.60 -4.26 -31.29
C THR A 152 1.63 -4.13 -30.11
N TRP A 153 1.64 -2.98 -29.45
CA TRP A 153 0.82 -2.70 -28.27
C TRP A 153 -0.35 -1.74 -28.54
N GLY A 154 -0.41 -1.19 -29.75
CA GLY A 154 -1.47 -0.33 -30.24
C GLY A 154 -2.19 -0.91 -31.45
N THR A 155 -3.09 -0.09 -32.00
CA THR A 155 -3.78 -0.31 -33.27
C THR A 155 -3.64 0.94 -34.15
N GLU A 156 -4.03 0.88 -35.43
CA GLU A 156 -4.04 2.04 -36.32
C GLU A 156 -4.92 3.19 -35.81
N ARG A 157 -5.95 2.88 -35.01
CA ARG A 157 -6.92 3.85 -34.49
C ARG A 157 -6.66 4.29 -33.07
N ALA A 158 -5.87 3.55 -32.31
CA ALA A 158 -5.47 3.87 -30.94
C ALA A 158 -4.05 3.37 -30.67
N ASP A 159 -3.13 4.26 -30.50
CA ASP A 159 -1.77 3.90 -30.12
C ASP A 159 -1.70 3.44 -28.65
N ALA A 160 -0.64 2.70 -28.28
CA ALA A 160 -0.46 2.12 -26.96
C ALA A 160 -0.46 3.19 -25.86
N LEU A 161 0.13 4.36 -26.10
CA LEU A 161 0.14 5.48 -25.13
C LEU A 161 -1.28 5.93 -24.79
N SER A 162 -2.17 6.01 -25.78
CA SER A 162 -3.60 6.34 -25.58
C SER A 162 -4.32 5.25 -24.81
N ILE A 163 -4.01 3.98 -25.10
CA ILE A 163 -4.58 2.82 -24.38
C ILE A 163 -4.10 2.83 -22.93
N ILE A 164 -2.81 3.02 -22.67
CA ILE A 164 -2.23 3.09 -21.32
C ILE A 164 -2.83 4.24 -20.52
N LYS A 165 -2.96 5.43 -21.13
CA LYS A 165 -3.62 6.59 -20.50
C LYS A 165 -5.02 6.27 -20.00
N ASN A 166 -5.84 5.61 -20.84
CA ASN A 166 -7.19 5.21 -20.43
C ASN A 166 -7.14 4.13 -19.33
N THR A 167 -6.21 3.18 -19.44
CA THR A 167 -6.07 2.08 -18.48
C THR A 167 -5.65 2.57 -17.10
N LEU A 168 -4.71 3.50 -17.01
CA LEU A 168 -4.30 4.14 -15.75
C LEU A 168 -5.49 4.79 -15.03
N ASN A 169 -6.43 5.35 -15.80
CA ASN A 169 -7.64 5.98 -15.30
C ASN A 169 -8.85 5.02 -15.20
N LEU A 170 -8.59 3.70 -15.23
CA LEU A 170 -9.61 2.64 -15.15
C LEU A 170 -10.71 2.76 -16.21
N GLN A 171 -10.40 3.38 -17.35
CA GLN A 171 -11.32 3.58 -18.46
C GLN A 171 -11.10 2.54 -19.53
N SER A 172 -12.19 1.98 -20.06
CA SER A 172 -12.14 1.13 -21.26
C SER A 172 -12.00 1.98 -22.50
N ILE A 173 -11.11 1.56 -23.42
CA ILE A 173 -10.94 2.23 -24.69
C ILE A 173 -12.18 2.01 -25.59
N THR A 174 -12.62 3.06 -26.29
CA THR A 174 -13.71 3.00 -27.24
C THR A 174 -13.34 3.82 -28.48
N ILE A 175 -13.47 3.23 -29.65
CA ILE A 175 -13.14 3.84 -30.94
C ILE A 175 -14.42 4.31 -31.60
N PHE A 176 -14.41 5.54 -32.12
CA PHE A 176 -15.53 6.15 -32.78
C PHE A 176 -15.21 6.49 -34.23
N ASP A 177 -16.14 6.22 -35.11
CA ASP A 177 -16.14 6.73 -36.49
C ASP A 177 -16.95 8.03 -36.54
N LYS A 178 -16.61 8.90 -37.49
CA LYS A 178 -17.39 10.06 -37.81
C LYS A 178 -18.27 9.72 -39.02
N THR A 179 -19.57 9.90 -38.87
CA THR A 179 -20.51 9.82 -40.00
C THR A 179 -20.43 11.07 -40.85
N ALA A 180 -21.06 11.06 -42.03
CA ALA A 180 -21.17 12.23 -42.92
C ALA A 180 -21.79 13.47 -42.24
N ASP A 181 -22.64 13.26 -41.24
CA ASP A 181 -23.28 14.30 -40.41
C ASP A 181 -22.42 14.69 -39.17
N GLU A 182 -21.13 14.37 -39.16
CA GLU A 182 -20.17 14.62 -38.03
C GLU A 182 -20.56 13.94 -36.70
N ARG A 183 -21.52 13.05 -36.67
CA ARG A 183 -21.87 12.29 -35.46
C ARG A 183 -20.83 11.21 -35.18
N LYS A 184 -20.55 11.04 -33.90
CA LYS A 184 -19.66 9.98 -33.43
C LYS A 184 -20.48 8.69 -33.24
N VAL A 185 -20.10 7.64 -33.94
CA VAL A 185 -20.68 6.30 -33.83
C VAL A 185 -19.59 5.32 -33.41
N VAL A 186 -19.88 4.45 -32.43
CA VAL A 186 -18.92 3.45 -31.98
C VAL A 186 -18.61 2.49 -33.14
N ASN A 187 -17.30 2.30 -33.40
CA ASN A 187 -16.83 1.23 -34.27
C ASN A 187 -16.59 -0.02 -33.42
N PRO A 188 -17.45 -1.05 -33.50
CA PRO A 188 -17.35 -2.21 -32.62
C PRO A 188 -16.10 -3.05 -32.89
N VAL A 189 -15.66 -3.17 -34.12
CA VAL A 189 -14.49 -3.97 -34.51
C VAL A 189 -13.20 -3.32 -34.00
N GLU A 190 -13.01 -2.03 -34.31
CA GLU A 190 -11.83 -1.30 -33.84
C GLU A 190 -11.80 -1.15 -32.32
N THR A 191 -12.97 -1.04 -31.68
CA THR A 191 -13.08 -1.03 -30.23
C THR A 191 -12.68 -2.37 -29.63
N ALA A 192 -13.09 -3.50 -30.23
CA ALA A 192 -12.68 -4.84 -29.79
C ALA A 192 -11.17 -5.04 -29.91
N ASN A 193 -10.58 -4.67 -31.06
CA ASN A 193 -9.13 -4.74 -31.29
C ASN A 193 -8.35 -3.90 -30.27
N ALA A 194 -8.78 -2.67 -30.00
CA ALA A 194 -8.14 -1.81 -29.02
C ALA A 194 -8.27 -2.33 -27.58
N ARG A 195 -9.40 -2.94 -27.21
CA ARG A 195 -9.61 -3.57 -25.91
C ARG A 195 -8.76 -4.83 -25.72
N GLU A 196 -8.57 -5.62 -26.76
CA GLU A 196 -7.62 -6.74 -26.74
C GLU A 196 -6.20 -6.26 -26.39
N LYS A 197 -5.73 -5.20 -27.08
CA LYS A 197 -4.44 -4.58 -26.75
C LYS A 197 -4.41 -4.04 -25.31
N GLN A 198 -5.50 -3.47 -24.84
CA GLN A 198 -5.62 -3.01 -23.45
C GLN A 198 -5.42 -4.15 -22.45
N GLU A 199 -6.02 -5.32 -22.68
CA GLU A 199 -5.84 -6.49 -21.80
C GLU A 199 -4.42 -7.05 -21.88
N LEU A 200 -3.82 -7.12 -23.07
CA LEU A 200 -2.43 -7.54 -23.24
C LEU A 200 -1.45 -6.62 -22.47
N ILE A 201 -1.64 -5.31 -22.54
CA ILE A 201 -0.83 -4.34 -21.79
C ILE A 201 -1.00 -4.53 -20.26
N LYS A 202 -2.21 -4.77 -19.79
CA LYS A 202 -2.47 -5.05 -18.36
C LYS A 202 -1.77 -6.32 -17.89
N GLN A 203 -1.77 -7.35 -18.73
CA GLN A 203 -1.09 -8.60 -18.40
C GLN A 203 0.42 -8.43 -18.41
N GLU A 204 0.98 -7.80 -19.43
CA GLU A 204 2.42 -7.51 -19.49
C GLU A 204 2.88 -6.70 -18.28
N PHE A 205 2.08 -5.72 -17.83
CA PHE A 205 2.41 -4.96 -16.63
C PHE A 205 2.48 -5.84 -15.37
N LYS A 206 1.55 -6.77 -15.19
CA LYS A 206 1.55 -7.69 -14.05
C LYS A 206 2.79 -8.59 -14.01
N GLU A 207 3.27 -9.00 -15.18
CA GLU A 207 4.46 -9.82 -15.30
C GLU A 207 5.74 -8.99 -15.16
N TRP A 208 5.79 -7.84 -15.82
CA TRP A 208 6.93 -6.95 -15.86
C TRP A 208 7.29 -6.38 -14.48
N ILE A 209 6.29 -6.00 -13.69
CA ILE A 209 6.48 -5.26 -12.43
C ILE A 209 7.32 -6.06 -11.41
N TRP A 210 7.26 -7.38 -11.47
CA TRP A 210 7.96 -8.28 -10.55
C TRP A 210 9.25 -8.89 -11.13
N LYS A 211 9.58 -8.64 -12.41
CA LYS A 211 10.77 -9.22 -13.07
C LYS A 211 12.08 -8.71 -12.48
N ASP A 212 12.17 -7.43 -12.24
CA ASP A 212 13.35 -6.80 -11.66
C ASP A 212 13.36 -6.93 -10.13
N GLU A 213 14.50 -7.35 -9.56
CA GLU A 213 14.63 -7.64 -8.14
C GLU A 213 14.57 -6.38 -7.27
N ASP A 214 15.24 -5.30 -7.67
CA ASP A 214 15.27 -4.04 -6.92
C ASP A 214 13.89 -3.39 -6.90
N ARG A 215 13.22 -3.37 -8.05
CA ARG A 215 11.84 -2.89 -8.18
C ARG A 215 10.87 -3.72 -7.34
N ARG A 216 10.98 -5.06 -7.40
CA ARG A 216 10.17 -5.98 -6.60
C ARG A 216 10.33 -5.72 -5.11
N ASN A 217 11.57 -5.69 -4.60
CA ASN A 217 11.86 -5.45 -3.19
C ASN A 217 11.34 -4.08 -2.73
N ARG A 218 11.53 -3.04 -3.55
CA ARG A 218 11.01 -1.70 -3.27
C ARG A 218 9.49 -1.69 -3.14
N LEU A 219 8.78 -2.35 -4.05
CA LEU A 219 7.32 -2.38 -4.06
C LEU A 219 6.73 -3.24 -2.96
N VAL A 220 7.35 -4.39 -2.65
CA VAL A 220 6.95 -5.25 -1.53
C VAL A 220 7.07 -4.48 -0.21
N ASN A 221 8.20 -3.81 0.02
CA ASN A 221 8.39 -3.00 1.22
C ASN A 221 7.37 -1.85 1.30
N LEU A 222 7.16 -1.12 0.20
CA LEU A 222 6.19 -0.04 0.15
C LEU A 222 4.76 -0.51 0.43
N TYR A 223 4.37 -1.67 -0.11
CA TYR A 223 3.04 -2.24 0.11
C TYR A 223 2.85 -2.65 1.56
N ASN A 224 3.81 -3.39 2.11
CA ASN A 224 3.78 -3.83 3.51
C ASN A 224 3.83 -2.67 4.50
N GLU A 225 4.56 -1.60 4.19
CA GLU A 225 4.57 -0.39 5.02
C GLU A 225 3.23 0.33 5.03
N LYS A 226 2.51 0.31 3.90
CA LYS A 226 1.30 1.12 3.71
C LYS A 226 0.00 0.39 4.04
N PHE A 227 -0.06 -0.92 3.86
CA PHE A 227 -1.31 -1.68 3.89
C PHE A 227 -1.31 -2.91 4.81
N ASN A 228 -0.15 -3.33 5.28
CA ASN A 228 -0.05 -4.53 6.11
C ASN A 228 0.28 -4.26 7.59
#